data_018ad0101fdd33e89f28ba11b1468e85
#
_entry.id   018ad0101fdd33e89f28ba11b1468e85
#
_cell.length_a   1.000
_cell.length_b   1.000
_cell.length_c   1.000
_cell.angle_alpha   90.00
_cell.angle_beta   90.00
_cell.angle_gamma   90.00
#
_symmetry.space_group_name_H-M   'P 1'
#
loop_
_entity.id
_entity.type
_entity.pdbx_description
1 polymer ?
#
loop_
_entity_poly.entity_id
_entity_poly.type
_entity_poly.pdbx_seq_one_letter_code
_entity_poly.pdbx_strand_id
1 'polypeptide(L)'
;MGCGSCSSGGGCGSTATTGKTPAGCQNNGSCMTSGCNKLDVYDWLSDMDLPSNYKPFNIVEVRFKGSRKDFYINTDNLYLEMGEMVAVEPSTGGFDIGHVSLTGELVRLQLKKSNVKADAVLKKIYRKANEADVQKYNAAKDLEWETMHRARNLALELGLSMKISDVDYQGDKTKATFYYTAEGRVDFRELIKRMAEAFRIRIE
;
A
#
# COMPACT_ATOMS: atom_id res chain seq x y z
N MET A 1 0.97 22.70 -5.58
CA MET A 1 0.66 23.56 -4.40
C MET A 1 1.32 22.93 -3.19
N GLY A 2 2.33 23.59 -2.61
CA GLY A 2 3.04 23.07 -1.47
C GLY A 2 2.14 22.97 -0.24
N CYS A 3 2.31 21.93 0.55
CA CYS A 3 1.65 21.79 1.84
C CYS A 3 2.05 22.99 2.73
N GLY A 4 1.21 23.98 2.87
CA GLY A 4 1.47 25.23 3.58
C GLY A 4 1.65 25.09 5.10
N SER A 5 1.69 23.86 5.61
CA SER A 5 1.76 23.55 7.03
C SER A 5 3.11 23.04 7.53
N CYS A 6 4.11 22.88 6.66
CA CYS A 6 5.42 22.33 7.05
C CYS A 6 6.52 23.40 7.19
N SER A 7 6.18 24.69 7.34
CA SER A 7 7.16 25.79 7.35
C SER A 7 7.83 26.06 8.70
N SER A 8 7.53 25.33 9.75
CA SER A 8 8.23 25.46 11.04
C SER A 8 8.86 24.12 11.42
N GLY A 9 10.10 23.92 11.08
CA GLY A 9 11.15 23.03 11.61
C GLY A 9 10.87 21.74 12.38
N GLY A 10 9.62 21.32 12.52
CA GLY A 10 9.21 20.07 13.14
C GLY A 10 8.95 19.02 12.08
N GLY A 11 9.74 17.95 12.05
CA GLY A 11 9.55 16.83 11.16
C GLY A 11 8.15 16.23 11.29
N CYS A 12 7.60 15.67 10.20
CA CYS A 12 6.40 14.86 10.24
C CYS A 12 6.62 13.69 11.22
N GLY A 13 6.10 13.80 12.43
CA GLY A 13 6.26 12.75 13.43
C GLY A 13 6.59 13.20 14.85
N SER A 14 6.80 14.51 15.11
CA SER A 14 6.92 14.97 16.48
C SER A 14 5.55 14.95 17.17
N THR A 15 5.32 13.95 18.02
CA THR A 15 4.24 14.00 19.00
C THR A 15 4.46 15.20 19.91
N ALA A 16 3.53 16.16 19.88
CA ALA A 16 3.54 17.24 20.86
C ALA A 16 3.51 16.62 22.27
N THR A 17 4.27 17.17 23.19
CA THR A 17 4.40 16.78 24.62
C THR A 17 3.05 16.67 25.36
N THR A 18 1.95 17.02 24.74
CA THR A 18 0.58 16.96 25.28
C THR A 18 -0.24 15.78 24.76
N GLY A 19 0.34 14.84 24.03
CA GLY A 19 -0.38 13.67 23.48
C GLY A 19 -1.41 13.98 22.39
N LYS A 20 -1.50 15.24 21.95
CA LYS A 20 -2.36 15.63 20.82
C LYS A 20 -1.57 15.57 19.53
N THR A 21 -2.15 14.93 18.53
CA THR A 21 -1.63 14.90 17.15
C THR A 21 -1.53 16.34 16.62
N PRO A 22 -0.39 16.74 16.04
CA PRO A 22 -0.26 18.10 15.51
C PRO A 22 -1.30 18.36 14.42
N ALA A 23 -1.85 19.58 14.39
CA ALA A 23 -2.72 20.01 13.31
C ALA A 23 -1.95 19.93 11.98
N GLY A 24 -2.48 19.20 11.02
CA GLY A 24 -1.84 18.99 9.71
C GLY A 24 -1.63 17.51 9.41
N CYS A 25 -0.42 16.98 9.55
CA CYS A 25 -0.17 15.57 9.29
C CYS A 25 -0.56 14.72 10.51
N GLN A 26 -1.62 13.94 10.41
CA GLN A 26 -2.04 13.02 11.47
C GLN A 26 -1.17 11.75 11.56
N ASN A 27 -0.06 11.72 10.82
CA ASN A 27 0.93 10.64 10.81
C ASN A 27 0.37 9.21 10.67
N ASN A 28 -0.83 9.10 10.12
CA ASN A 28 -1.47 7.82 9.81
C ASN A 28 -1.16 7.33 8.39
N GLY A 29 -0.22 7.97 7.71
CA GLY A 29 0.15 7.67 6.32
C GLY A 29 -0.87 8.17 5.29
N SER A 30 -1.91 8.86 5.72
CA SER A 30 -2.99 9.34 4.86
C SER A 30 -3.03 10.87 4.82
N CYS A 31 -2.18 11.48 4.06
CA CYS A 31 -2.51 12.82 3.53
C CYS A 31 -3.49 12.60 2.39
N MET A 32 -4.70 13.12 2.44
CA MET A 32 -5.81 13.09 1.46
C MET A 32 -5.78 12.07 0.29
N THR A 33 -4.66 11.46 -0.01
CA THR A 33 -4.38 10.53 -1.11
C THR A 33 -3.72 9.22 -0.63
N SER A 34 -3.99 8.76 0.59
CA SER A 34 -3.45 7.50 1.15
C SER A 34 -1.92 7.43 1.31
N GLY A 35 -1.24 8.56 1.45
CA GLY A 35 0.21 8.56 1.67
C GLY A 35 0.82 9.94 1.77
N CYS A 36 2.08 10.02 2.17
CA CYS A 36 2.81 11.27 2.18
C CYS A 36 3.18 11.66 0.75
N ASN A 37 2.71 12.81 0.27
CA ASN A 37 3.00 13.33 -1.07
C ASN A 37 4.51 13.50 -1.37
N LYS A 38 5.37 13.45 -0.35
CA LYS A 38 6.83 13.43 -0.54
C LYS A 38 7.34 12.26 -1.37
N LEU A 39 6.58 11.17 -1.42
CA LEU A 39 6.93 9.97 -2.19
C LEU A 39 6.24 9.92 -3.55
N ASP A 40 5.38 10.90 -3.85
CA ASP A 40 4.71 10.98 -5.13
C ASP A 40 5.65 11.55 -6.18
N VAL A 41 5.72 10.90 -7.31
CA VAL A 41 6.48 11.35 -8.47
C VAL A 41 5.54 12.16 -9.34
N TYR A 42 5.90 13.40 -9.66
CA TYR A 42 5.15 14.19 -10.61
C TYR A 42 5.39 13.64 -12.03
N ASP A 43 4.33 13.30 -12.74
CA ASP A 43 4.40 12.88 -14.13
C ASP A 43 4.42 14.09 -15.06
N TRP A 44 5.61 14.59 -15.34
CA TRP A 44 5.83 15.71 -16.25
C TRP A 44 5.75 15.32 -17.74
N LEU A 45 5.65 14.02 -18.04
CA LEU A 45 5.49 13.52 -19.40
C LEU A 45 4.02 13.40 -19.82
N SER A 46 3.07 13.41 -18.87
CA SER A 46 1.65 13.29 -19.17
C SER A 46 1.10 14.40 -20.04
N ASP A 47 1.68 15.60 -19.91
CA ASP A 47 1.25 16.81 -20.64
C ASP A 47 1.98 17.01 -21.98
N MET A 48 2.87 16.07 -22.37
CA MET A 48 3.58 16.16 -23.64
C MET A 48 2.75 15.59 -24.78
N ASP A 49 2.65 16.33 -25.88
CA ASP A 49 2.08 15.85 -27.14
C ASP A 49 2.95 14.71 -27.70
N LEU A 50 2.43 13.51 -27.64
CA LEU A 50 3.10 12.33 -28.18
C LEU A 50 2.71 12.12 -29.66
N PRO A 51 3.64 11.63 -30.49
CA PRO A 51 3.33 11.33 -31.89
C PRO A 51 2.14 10.37 -32.03
N SER A 52 1.31 10.54 -33.05
CA SER A 52 0.09 9.74 -33.26
C SER A 52 0.32 8.23 -33.40
N ASN A 53 1.54 7.81 -33.74
CA ASN A 53 1.96 6.42 -33.83
C ASN A 53 2.64 5.89 -32.54
N TYR A 54 2.70 6.70 -31.49
CA TYR A 54 3.25 6.27 -30.21
C TYR A 54 2.31 5.28 -29.52
N LYS A 55 2.88 4.14 -29.10
CA LYS A 55 2.17 3.16 -28.30
C LYS A 55 2.53 3.38 -26.83
N PRO A 56 1.57 3.79 -26.00
CA PRO A 56 1.84 4.00 -24.59
C PRO A 56 2.32 2.69 -23.94
N PHE A 57 3.21 2.82 -22.97
CA PHE A 57 3.70 1.69 -22.22
C PHE A 57 2.57 1.15 -21.32
N ASN A 58 2.23 -0.12 -21.46
CA ASN A 58 1.04 -0.72 -20.86
C ASN A 58 1.24 -1.26 -19.44
N ILE A 59 2.40 -1.00 -18.82
CA ILE A 59 2.65 -1.37 -17.43
C ILE A 59 2.43 -0.15 -16.54
N VAL A 60 1.81 -0.37 -15.39
CA VAL A 60 1.45 0.64 -14.39
C VAL A 60 2.06 0.25 -13.04
N GLU A 61 2.62 1.23 -12.34
CA GLU A 61 3.05 1.05 -10.95
C GLU A 61 1.88 1.36 -10.04
N VAL A 62 1.52 0.42 -9.19
CA VAL A 62 0.46 0.57 -8.18
C VAL A 62 1.08 0.56 -6.80
N ARG A 63 0.66 1.51 -5.96
CA ARG A 63 1.07 1.67 -4.57
C ARG A 63 -0.02 1.17 -3.62
N PHE A 64 0.42 0.47 -2.59
CA PHE A 64 -0.40 -0.03 -1.49
C PHE A 64 0.02 0.61 -0.16
N LYS A 65 -0.53 0.13 0.93
CA LYS A 65 -0.14 0.53 2.28
C LYS A 65 1.35 0.24 2.54
N GLY A 66 1.96 0.98 3.46
CA GLY A 66 3.34 0.76 3.88
C GLY A 66 4.40 1.01 2.79
N SER A 67 4.09 1.84 1.78
CA SER A 67 4.98 2.11 0.63
C SER A 67 5.27 0.88 -0.24
N ARG A 68 4.53 -0.21 -0.08
CA ARG A 68 4.61 -1.38 -0.98
C ARG A 68 4.16 -0.95 -2.38
N LYS A 69 4.98 -1.23 -3.36
CA LYS A 69 4.71 -0.94 -4.77
C LYS A 69 4.92 -2.21 -5.59
N ASP A 70 4.10 -2.37 -6.61
CA ASP A 70 4.22 -3.49 -7.53
C ASP A 70 3.81 -3.05 -8.94
N PHE A 71 4.20 -3.82 -9.96
CA PHE A 71 3.93 -3.50 -11.35
C PHE A 71 2.83 -4.41 -11.89
N TYR A 72 1.95 -3.83 -12.69
CA TYR A 72 0.78 -4.51 -13.25
C TYR A 72 0.62 -4.18 -14.72
N ILE A 73 0.17 -5.15 -15.50
CA ILE A 73 -0.14 -4.96 -16.91
C ILE A 73 -1.58 -4.41 -17.03
N ASN A 74 -1.72 -3.32 -17.73
CA ASN A 74 -3.00 -2.77 -18.16
C ASN A 74 -3.42 -3.44 -19.48
N THR A 75 -4.03 -4.62 -19.37
CA THR A 75 -4.41 -5.43 -20.56
C THR A 75 -5.52 -4.77 -21.37
N ASP A 76 -6.44 -4.09 -20.68
CA ASP A 76 -7.64 -3.52 -21.29
C ASP A 76 -7.44 -2.08 -21.77
N ASN A 77 -6.19 -1.58 -21.72
CA ASN A 77 -5.83 -0.21 -22.07
C ASN A 77 -6.74 0.83 -21.36
N LEU A 78 -7.01 0.59 -20.08
CA LEU A 78 -7.79 1.52 -19.27
C LEU A 78 -7.08 2.85 -19.19
N TYR A 79 -7.81 3.94 -19.36
CA TYR A 79 -7.28 5.26 -19.08
C TYR A 79 -7.16 5.42 -17.55
N LEU A 80 -5.94 5.48 -17.06
CA LEU A 80 -5.61 5.52 -15.63
C LEU A 80 -4.82 6.78 -15.31
N GLU A 81 -5.30 7.52 -14.34
CA GLU A 81 -4.63 8.70 -13.81
C GLU A 81 -3.92 8.38 -12.48
N MET A 82 -2.88 9.15 -12.20
CA MET A 82 -2.14 9.04 -10.93
C MET A 82 -3.08 9.32 -9.75
N GLY A 83 -3.04 8.46 -8.73
CA GLY A 83 -3.90 8.55 -7.55
C GLY A 83 -5.22 7.78 -7.65
N GLU A 84 -5.64 7.36 -8.84
CA GLU A 84 -6.85 6.54 -9.00
C GLU A 84 -6.73 5.20 -8.29
N MET A 85 -7.84 4.73 -7.74
CA MET A 85 -7.93 3.40 -7.12
C MET A 85 -8.23 2.34 -8.18
N VAL A 86 -7.46 1.26 -8.15
CA VAL A 86 -7.58 0.13 -9.07
C VAL A 86 -7.66 -1.19 -8.33
N ALA A 87 -8.47 -2.09 -8.86
CA ALA A 87 -8.52 -3.49 -8.43
C ALA A 87 -7.52 -4.29 -9.27
N VAL A 88 -6.61 -4.97 -8.58
CA VAL A 88 -5.48 -5.66 -9.19
C VAL A 88 -5.40 -7.12 -8.78
N GLU A 89 -4.69 -7.91 -9.54
CA GLU A 89 -4.41 -9.31 -9.30
C GLU A 89 -3.31 -9.45 -8.22
N PRO A 90 -3.60 -10.01 -7.04
CA PRO A 90 -2.59 -10.30 -6.05
C PRO A 90 -1.86 -11.62 -6.37
N SER A 91 -0.72 -11.86 -5.71
CA SER A 91 0.04 -13.11 -5.88
C SER A 91 -0.67 -14.37 -5.36
N THR A 92 -1.72 -14.21 -4.56
CA THR A 92 -2.37 -15.30 -3.81
C THR A 92 -3.82 -15.58 -4.22
N GLY A 93 -4.29 -14.96 -5.30
CA GLY A 93 -5.68 -15.05 -5.74
C GLY A 93 -6.60 -14.02 -5.07
N GLY A 94 -7.81 -13.85 -5.60
CA GLY A 94 -8.73 -12.82 -5.19
C GLY A 94 -8.45 -11.49 -5.89
N PHE A 95 -8.67 -10.37 -5.20
CA PHE A 95 -8.31 -9.04 -5.69
C PHE A 95 -7.71 -8.19 -4.57
N ASP A 96 -6.83 -7.28 -4.94
CA ASP A 96 -6.30 -6.28 -4.04
C ASP A 96 -6.63 -4.89 -4.59
N ILE A 97 -6.62 -3.89 -3.72
CA ILE A 97 -6.92 -2.51 -4.09
C ILE A 97 -5.71 -1.64 -3.78
N GLY A 98 -5.26 -0.94 -4.80
CA GLY A 98 -4.15 0.00 -4.65
C GLY A 98 -4.40 1.30 -5.40
N HIS A 99 -3.49 2.25 -5.24
CA HIS A 99 -3.51 3.52 -5.94
C HIS A 99 -2.49 3.53 -7.06
N VAL A 100 -2.87 3.99 -8.22
CA VAL A 100 -1.95 4.22 -9.34
C VAL A 100 -0.88 5.23 -8.90
N SER A 101 0.36 4.81 -8.95
CA SER A 101 1.52 5.65 -8.59
C SER A 101 2.17 6.27 -9.81
N LEU A 102 2.36 5.50 -10.87
CA LEU A 102 2.97 5.94 -12.11
C LEU A 102 2.34 5.22 -13.30
N THR A 103 2.29 5.92 -14.43
CA THR A 103 1.85 5.38 -15.72
C THR A 103 2.88 5.70 -16.82
N GLY A 104 2.74 5.09 -17.98
CA GLY A 104 3.50 5.43 -19.19
C GLY A 104 5.01 5.22 -19.08
N GLU A 105 5.78 6.12 -19.68
CA GLU A 105 7.23 6.00 -19.82
C GLU A 105 8.00 6.08 -18.49
N LEU A 106 7.48 6.78 -17.50
CA LEU A 106 8.10 6.83 -16.18
C LEU A 106 8.16 5.45 -15.51
N VAL A 107 7.18 4.59 -15.78
CA VAL A 107 7.21 3.20 -15.29
C VAL A 107 8.36 2.42 -15.91
N ARG A 108 8.69 2.66 -17.17
CA ARG A 108 9.85 2.04 -17.85
C ARG A 108 11.16 2.39 -17.17
N LEU A 109 11.30 3.65 -16.72
CA LEU A 109 12.48 4.09 -15.96
C LEU A 109 12.51 3.43 -14.57
N GLN A 110 11.36 3.31 -13.93
CA GLN A 110 11.24 2.70 -12.61
C GLN A 110 11.51 1.18 -12.65
N LEU A 111 11.06 0.47 -13.68
CA LEU A 111 11.40 -0.94 -13.91
C LEU A 111 12.91 -1.13 -14.05
N LYS A 112 13.58 -0.27 -14.83
CA LYS A 112 15.04 -0.31 -14.97
C LYS A 112 15.73 -0.08 -13.62
N LYS A 113 15.27 0.88 -12.83
CA LYS A 113 15.83 1.18 -11.50
C LYS A 113 15.64 0.00 -10.53
N SER A 114 14.51 -0.70 -10.62
CA SER A 114 14.18 -1.85 -9.79
C SER A 114 14.77 -3.17 -10.32
N ASN A 115 15.50 -3.15 -11.45
CA ASN A 115 16.02 -4.33 -12.14
C ASN A 115 14.95 -5.38 -12.48
N VAL A 116 13.71 -4.95 -12.73
CA VAL A 116 12.61 -5.81 -13.13
C VAL A 116 12.46 -5.75 -14.66
N LYS A 117 12.45 -6.91 -15.31
CA LYS A 117 12.18 -6.99 -16.74
C LYS A 117 10.68 -6.82 -17.00
N ALA A 118 10.32 -6.09 -18.04
CA ALA A 118 8.92 -5.88 -18.41
C ALA A 118 8.18 -7.21 -18.65
N ASP A 119 8.86 -8.19 -19.25
CA ASP A 119 8.32 -9.53 -19.52
C ASP A 119 8.08 -10.37 -18.25
N ALA A 120 8.69 -9.98 -17.13
CA ALA A 120 8.50 -10.65 -15.84
C ALA A 120 7.25 -10.15 -15.08
N VAL A 121 6.62 -9.07 -15.56
CA VAL A 121 5.37 -8.56 -14.99
C VAL A 121 4.23 -9.38 -15.55
N LEU A 122 3.65 -10.24 -14.72
CA LEU A 122 2.56 -11.15 -15.13
C LEU A 122 1.20 -10.74 -14.55
N LYS A 123 1.20 -9.96 -13.47
CA LYS A 123 -0.01 -9.52 -12.77
C LYS A 123 -0.76 -8.46 -13.57
N LYS A 124 -2.08 -8.51 -13.50
CA LYS A 124 -2.97 -7.64 -14.29
C LYS A 124 -3.74 -6.66 -13.41
N ILE A 125 -4.11 -5.55 -14.02
CA ILE A 125 -5.18 -4.68 -13.50
C ILE A 125 -6.49 -5.26 -14.01
N TYR A 126 -7.44 -5.51 -13.10
CA TYR A 126 -8.76 -6.00 -13.48
C TYR A 126 -9.66 -4.87 -13.95
N ARG A 127 -9.72 -3.79 -13.19
CA ARG A 127 -10.58 -2.63 -13.46
C ARG A 127 -10.25 -1.46 -12.56
N LYS A 128 -10.83 -0.30 -12.86
CA LYS A 128 -10.92 0.79 -11.86
C LYS A 128 -11.79 0.33 -10.68
N ALA A 129 -11.42 0.74 -9.47
CA ALA A 129 -12.18 0.42 -8.29
C ALA A 129 -13.56 1.09 -8.34
N ASN A 130 -14.60 0.33 -8.06
CA ASN A 130 -15.96 0.85 -7.93
C ASN A 130 -16.28 1.19 -6.46
N GLU A 131 -17.43 1.80 -6.21
CA GLU A 131 -17.83 2.17 -4.85
C GLU A 131 -17.88 0.98 -3.88
N ALA A 132 -18.32 -0.18 -4.34
CA ALA A 132 -18.34 -1.40 -3.52
C ALA A 132 -16.92 -1.89 -3.16
N ASP A 133 -15.97 -1.73 -4.06
CA ASP A 133 -14.56 -2.06 -3.81
C ASP A 133 -13.96 -1.08 -2.78
N VAL A 134 -14.25 0.21 -2.92
CA VAL A 134 -13.81 1.24 -1.96
C VAL A 134 -14.40 1.01 -0.57
N GLN A 135 -15.68 0.65 -0.49
CA GLN A 135 -16.33 0.32 0.79
C GLN A 135 -15.67 -0.89 1.46
N LYS A 136 -15.37 -1.95 0.70
CA LYS A 136 -14.66 -3.14 1.20
C LYS A 136 -13.26 -2.79 1.69
N TYR A 137 -12.55 -1.97 0.94
CA TYR A 137 -11.21 -1.51 1.30
C TYR A 137 -11.22 -0.69 2.59
N ASN A 138 -12.15 0.25 2.73
CA ASN A 138 -12.28 1.05 3.96
C ASN A 138 -12.67 0.17 5.14
N ALA A 139 -13.62 -0.74 4.97
CA ALA A 139 -14.00 -1.69 6.00
C ALA A 139 -12.86 -2.69 6.37
N ALA A 140 -11.92 -2.95 5.47
CA ALA A 140 -10.71 -3.71 5.78
C ALA A 140 -9.73 -2.88 6.63
N LYS A 141 -9.54 -1.61 6.27
CA LYS A 141 -8.70 -0.68 7.03
C LYS A 141 -9.19 -0.44 8.45
N ASP A 142 -10.49 -0.33 8.65
CA ASP A 142 -11.08 -0.14 9.98
C ASP A 142 -10.77 -1.31 10.93
N LEU A 143 -10.66 -2.53 10.38
CA LEU A 143 -10.30 -3.72 11.15
C LEU A 143 -8.81 -3.81 11.53
N GLU A 144 -7.93 -3.11 10.83
CA GLU A 144 -6.47 -3.23 11.00
C GLU A 144 -6.03 -2.89 12.43
N TRP A 145 -6.60 -1.82 13.00
CA TRP A 145 -6.27 -1.38 14.35
C TRP A 145 -6.60 -2.43 15.41
N GLU A 146 -7.82 -2.94 15.40
CA GLU A 146 -8.27 -3.97 16.34
C GLU A 146 -7.46 -5.26 16.18
N THR A 147 -7.28 -5.69 14.93
CA THR A 147 -6.48 -6.88 14.59
C THR A 147 -5.05 -6.76 15.07
N MET A 148 -4.42 -5.60 14.90
CA MET A 148 -3.06 -5.35 15.36
C MET A 148 -2.95 -5.49 16.89
N HIS A 149 -3.88 -4.89 17.64
CA HIS A 149 -3.89 -4.99 19.10
C HIS A 149 -4.12 -6.43 19.59
N ARG A 150 -5.07 -7.11 18.99
CA ARG A 150 -5.35 -8.51 19.32
C ARG A 150 -4.15 -9.42 19.03
N ALA A 151 -3.48 -9.21 17.90
CA ALA A 151 -2.26 -9.93 17.53
C ALA A 151 -1.09 -9.66 18.49
N ARG A 152 -0.95 -8.40 18.98
CA ARG A 152 0.03 -8.05 20.02
C ARG A 152 -0.23 -8.81 21.33
N ASN A 153 -1.47 -8.90 21.77
CA ASN A 153 -1.84 -9.65 22.97
C ASN A 153 -1.47 -11.13 22.82
N LEU A 154 -1.78 -11.75 21.68
CA LEU A 154 -1.40 -13.14 21.41
C LEU A 154 0.12 -13.36 21.43
N ALA A 155 0.90 -12.40 20.91
CA ALA A 155 2.35 -12.46 20.93
C ALA A 155 2.90 -12.33 22.37
N LEU A 156 2.30 -11.48 23.21
CA LEU A 156 2.64 -11.33 24.61
C LEU A 156 2.31 -12.58 25.43
N GLU A 157 1.14 -13.20 25.21
CA GLU A 157 0.75 -14.46 25.87
C GLU A 157 1.72 -15.61 25.56
N LEU A 158 2.32 -15.61 24.38
CA LEU A 158 3.34 -16.59 23.98
C LEU A 158 4.75 -16.20 24.45
N GLY A 159 4.93 -15.06 25.10
CA GLY A 159 6.22 -14.59 25.60
C GLY A 159 7.23 -14.29 24.49
N LEU A 160 6.76 -13.93 23.29
CA LEU A 160 7.64 -13.66 22.14
C LEU A 160 8.29 -12.28 22.25
N SER A 161 9.62 -12.23 22.10
CA SER A 161 10.40 -10.98 22.09
C SER A 161 10.28 -10.29 20.72
N MET A 162 9.07 -9.86 20.37
CA MET A 162 8.77 -9.18 19.12
C MET A 162 7.65 -8.15 19.31
N LYS A 163 7.62 -7.16 18.41
CA LYS A 163 6.56 -6.16 18.38
C LYS A 163 5.90 -6.16 17.01
N ILE A 164 4.59 -6.39 16.95
CA ILE A 164 3.81 -6.20 15.73
C ILE A 164 3.63 -4.70 15.52
N SER A 165 4.14 -4.20 14.42
CA SER A 165 4.19 -2.77 14.09
C SER A 165 2.95 -2.33 13.35
N ASP A 166 2.51 -3.11 12.37
CA ASP A 166 1.39 -2.79 11.50
C ASP A 166 0.74 -4.05 10.93
N VAL A 167 -0.47 -3.90 10.40
CA VAL A 167 -1.24 -4.93 9.70
C VAL A 167 -1.78 -4.34 8.41
N ASP A 168 -1.71 -5.08 7.32
CA ASP A 168 -2.21 -4.71 6.00
C ASP A 168 -3.13 -5.82 5.48
N TYR A 169 -4.42 -5.51 5.37
CA TYR A 169 -5.41 -6.43 4.81
C TYR A 169 -5.44 -6.31 3.29
N GLN A 170 -5.47 -7.46 2.61
CA GLN A 170 -5.79 -7.51 1.18
C GLN A 170 -7.21 -6.96 0.96
N GLY A 171 -7.48 -6.32 -0.17
CA GLY A 171 -8.75 -5.65 -0.45
C GLY A 171 -10.00 -6.54 -0.36
N ASP A 172 -9.85 -7.86 -0.52
CA ASP A 172 -10.92 -8.86 -0.37
C ASP A 172 -11.03 -9.46 1.03
N LYS A 173 -10.17 -9.04 1.98
CA LYS A 173 -10.07 -9.53 3.36
C LYS A 173 -9.72 -11.02 3.52
N THR A 174 -9.27 -11.68 2.48
CA THR A 174 -8.90 -13.12 2.55
C THR A 174 -7.53 -13.33 3.18
N LYS A 175 -6.68 -12.30 3.13
CA LYS A 175 -5.30 -12.33 3.62
C LYS A 175 -4.96 -11.07 4.40
N ALA A 176 -4.12 -11.22 5.43
CA ALA A 176 -3.48 -10.08 6.09
C ALA A 176 -1.97 -10.30 6.23
N THR A 177 -1.22 -9.26 5.97
CA THR A 177 0.23 -9.21 6.15
C THR A 177 0.54 -8.49 7.45
N PHE A 178 1.26 -9.15 8.35
CA PHE A 178 1.65 -8.62 9.65
C PHE A 178 3.11 -8.18 9.62
N TYR A 179 3.35 -6.91 9.83
CA TYR A 179 4.69 -6.34 9.92
C TYR A 179 5.15 -6.36 11.38
N TYR A 180 6.30 -6.93 11.65
CA TYR A 180 6.86 -7.01 12.98
C TYR A 180 8.32 -6.56 13.04
N THR A 181 8.75 -6.18 14.22
CA THR A 181 10.15 -5.90 14.54
C THR A 181 10.61 -6.81 15.68
N ALA A 182 11.81 -7.36 15.58
CA ALA A 182 12.43 -8.18 16.62
C ALA A 182 13.94 -7.96 16.60
N GLU A 183 14.60 -8.08 17.76
CA GLU A 183 16.06 -7.95 17.87
C GLU A 183 16.80 -9.19 17.39
N GLY A 184 16.13 -10.33 17.37
CA GLY A 184 16.70 -11.62 16.98
C GLY A 184 15.72 -12.51 16.25
N ARG A 185 16.10 -13.75 16.04
CA ARG A 185 15.27 -14.74 15.38
C ARG A 185 14.16 -15.20 16.32
N VAL A 186 12.91 -15.06 15.90
CA VAL A 186 11.71 -15.46 16.65
C VAL A 186 11.04 -16.65 15.98
N ASP A 187 10.65 -17.65 16.76
CA ASP A 187 9.79 -18.73 16.26
C ASP A 187 8.32 -18.35 16.47
N PHE A 188 7.65 -18.04 15.37
CA PHE A 188 6.26 -17.60 15.36
C PHE A 188 5.27 -18.66 14.84
N ARG A 189 5.67 -19.95 14.76
CA ARG A 189 4.79 -21.03 14.27
C ARG A 189 3.51 -21.15 15.09
N GLU A 190 3.63 -21.09 16.40
CA GLU A 190 2.48 -21.15 17.30
C GLU A 190 1.64 -19.87 17.23
N LEU A 191 2.30 -18.70 17.11
CA LEU A 191 1.62 -17.44 16.92
C LEU A 191 0.76 -17.45 15.65
N ILE A 192 1.31 -17.91 14.52
CA ILE A 192 0.58 -18.00 13.25
C ILE A 192 -0.66 -18.88 13.39
N LYS A 193 -0.57 -20.02 14.05
CA LYS A 193 -1.71 -20.91 14.28
C LYS A 193 -2.81 -20.20 15.06
N ARG A 194 -2.47 -19.62 16.22
CA ARG A 194 -3.44 -18.87 17.05
C ARG A 194 -4.05 -17.67 16.32
N MET A 195 -3.25 -16.95 15.55
CA MET A 195 -3.75 -15.84 14.74
C MET A 195 -4.67 -16.33 13.63
N ALA A 196 -4.35 -17.43 12.94
CA ALA A 196 -5.21 -18.01 11.91
C ALA A 196 -6.55 -18.49 12.48
N GLU A 197 -6.55 -19.10 13.67
CA GLU A 197 -7.76 -19.49 14.39
C GLU A 197 -8.60 -18.28 14.83
N ALA A 198 -7.93 -17.22 15.33
CA ALA A 198 -8.59 -16.03 15.85
C ALA A 198 -9.20 -15.15 14.76
N PHE A 199 -8.51 -15.00 13.63
CA PHE A 199 -8.91 -14.08 12.55
C PHE A 199 -9.56 -14.80 11.36
N ARG A 200 -9.36 -16.11 11.21
CA ARG A 200 -9.88 -16.95 10.10
C ARG A 200 -9.50 -16.44 8.71
N ILE A 201 -8.30 -15.91 8.59
CA ILE A 201 -7.71 -15.38 7.36
C ILE A 201 -6.33 -16.00 7.15
N ARG A 202 -5.82 -15.90 5.92
CA ARG A 202 -4.44 -16.27 5.62
C ARG A 202 -3.48 -15.23 6.22
N ILE A 203 -2.49 -15.70 6.99
CA ILE A 203 -1.49 -14.88 7.67
C ILE A 203 -0.18 -14.91 6.87
N GLU A 204 0.36 -13.73 6.62
CA GLU A 204 1.72 -13.53 6.09
C GLU A 204 2.52 -12.55 6.94
#